data_98297e479da9929698f787070e384ee1
#
_entry.id   98297e479da9929698f787070e384ee1
#
_cell.length_a   1.000
_cell.length_b   1.000
_cell.length_c   1.000
_cell.angle_alpha   90.00
_cell.angle_beta   90.00
_cell.angle_gamma   90.00
#
_symmetry.space_group_name_H-M   'P 1'
#
loop_
_entity.id
_entity.type
_entity.pdbx_description
1 polymer ?
#
loop_
_entity_poly.entity_id
_entity_poly.type
_entity_poly.pdbx_seq_one_letter_code
_entity_poly.pdbx_strand_id
1 'polypeptide(L)'
;MISLDLLKLGEAIHGSEKEKEILSILEKRLKNDNKRIEVKTKEWVINNFSVKLNGKEVTSTLAPYTKGYVKGKVGREILTFPFPDHPFKVKDFYSYALSQGAEGIIFYEEGKIRRIIMPDVKIPVIFLPFKPEGYVEIEAESFLRDSTSYNLEFTIKEGDDYILLGAHVDHWLSGFHDNLFSIDVVLNSLTEVKNHGLKVVFFSSEEGPKCCTGSLQHPKDGIFTAIILDALYPSRVVYSSTPDLWDFAGLFPLKRIEMPTPFSDHFSFVQKGIPSLVLYNDDLIPYYHSDKDLPNPGDEKFLTEISESVKLLLHKLDKLSMKDLNERMSKFGERKFVVDYVNLTTSFAISSNSLGPRLKSP
;
A
#
# COMPACT_ATOMS: atom_id res chain seq x y z
N MET A 1 -1.86 -21.52 3.02
CA MET A 1 -1.55 -20.11 2.66
C MET A 1 -0.07 -20.03 2.34
N ILE A 2 0.27 -19.51 1.15
CA ILE A 2 1.67 -19.26 0.77
C ILE A 2 2.26 -18.09 1.59
N SER A 3 1.42 -17.14 1.99
CA SER A 3 1.82 -16.00 2.84
C SER A 3 2.54 -16.42 4.12
N LEU A 4 2.17 -17.54 4.72
CA LEU A 4 2.84 -18.08 5.91
C LEU A 4 4.29 -18.52 5.63
N ASP A 5 4.57 -18.98 4.42
CA ASP A 5 5.94 -19.34 4.02
C ASP A 5 6.73 -18.09 3.62
N LEU A 6 6.09 -17.13 2.95
CA LEU A 6 6.70 -15.85 2.59
C LEU A 6 7.06 -15.03 3.83
N LEU A 7 6.21 -15.03 4.86
CA LEU A 7 6.47 -14.35 6.13
C LEU A 7 7.80 -14.79 6.79
N LYS A 8 8.19 -16.05 6.61
CA LYS A 8 9.48 -16.58 7.15
C LYS A 8 10.71 -15.96 6.49
N LEU A 9 10.57 -15.35 5.32
CA LEU A 9 11.67 -14.66 4.64
C LEU A 9 12.03 -13.34 5.33
N GLY A 10 11.14 -12.80 6.17
CA GLY A 10 11.31 -11.52 6.84
C GLY A 10 10.98 -10.34 5.95
N GLU A 11 11.33 -9.14 6.40
CA GLU A 11 11.04 -7.87 5.74
C GLU A 11 11.51 -7.83 4.29
N ALA A 12 10.62 -7.45 3.37
CA ALA A 12 10.91 -7.34 1.94
C ALA A 12 10.78 -5.88 1.48
N ILE A 13 11.86 -5.13 1.69
CA ILE A 13 11.92 -3.71 1.33
C ILE A 13 11.84 -3.58 -0.21
N HIS A 14 11.18 -2.55 -0.68
CA HIS A 14 11.07 -2.20 -2.10
C HIS A 14 12.43 -2.22 -2.82
N GLY A 15 12.48 -2.84 -3.98
CA GLY A 15 13.68 -2.96 -4.81
C GLY A 15 14.78 -3.88 -4.26
N SER A 16 14.56 -4.55 -3.12
CA SER A 16 15.54 -5.45 -2.48
C SER A 16 15.59 -6.83 -3.13
N GLU A 17 16.64 -7.60 -2.79
CA GLU A 17 16.72 -9.01 -3.19
C GLU A 17 15.62 -9.86 -2.53
N LYS A 18 15.13 -9.49 -1.35
CA LYS A 18 14.01 -10.16 -0.68
C LYS A 18 12.70 -10.00 -1.46
N GLU A 19 12.40 -8.81 -1.94
CA GLU A 19 11.26 -8.58 -2.83
C GLU A 19 11.33 -9.49 -4.07
N LYS A 20 12.50 -9.56 -4.72
CA LYS A 20 12.73 -10.41 -5.89
C LYS A 20 12.65 -11.91 -5.54
N GLU A 21 13.08 -12.31 -4.35
CA GLU A 21 12.96 -13.68 -3.86
C GLU A 21 11.48 -14.09 -3.74
N ILE A 22 10.62 -13.23 -3.18
CA ILE A 22 9.17 -13.45 -3.13
C ILE A 22 8.59 -13.63 -4.53
N LEU A 23 8.89 -12.70 -5.45
CA LEU A 23 8.43 -12.78 -6.84
C LEU A 23 8.89 -14.08 -7.53
N SER A 24 10.13 -14.51 -7.30
CA SER A 24 10.66 -15.77 -7.84
C SER A 24 9.95 -17.01 -7.26
N ILE A 25 9.54 -16.98 -6.01
CA ILE A 25 8.76 -18.06 -5.39
C ILE A 25 7.37 -18.13 -6.03
N LEU A 26 6.71 -16.99 -6.23
CA LEU A 26 5.40 -16.90 -6.88
C LEU A 26 5.47 -17.38 -8.33
N GLU A 27 6.50 -17.01 -9.06
CA GLU A 27 6.72 -17.46 -10.44
C GLU A 27 6.83 -18.99 -10.55
N LYS A 28 7.52 -19.63 -9.61
CA LYS A 28 7.62 -21.09 -9.55
C LYS A 28 6.32 -21.77 -9.10
N ARG A 29 5.49 -21.08 -8.35
CA ARG A 29 4.23 -21.62 -7.82
C ARG A 29 3.13 -21.67 -8.85
N LEU A 30 2.98 -20.60 -9.63
CA LEU A 30 2.01 -20.49 -10.71
C LEU A 30 2.65 -21.00 -12.00
N LYS A 31 2.08 -22.04 -12.59
CA LYS A 31 2.59 -22.68 -13.84
C LYS A 31 1.98 -22.08 -15.11
N ASN A 32 1.40 -20.90 -15.03
CA ASN A 32 0.81 -20.18 -16.15
C ASN A 32 1.90 -19.41 -16.91
N ASP A 33 1.58 -19.03 -18.14
CA ASP A 33 2.42 -18.10 -18.89
C ASP A 33 2.63 -16.83 -18.06
N ASN A 34 3.90 -16.48 -17.87
CA ASN A 34 4.26 -15.34 -17.06
C ASN A 34 5.21 -14.40 -17.81
N LYS A 35 5.19 -13.17 -17.38
CA LYS A 35 6.05 -12.11 -17.89
C LYS A 35 6.61 -11.30 -16.73
N ARG A 36 7.92 -11.12 -16.73
CA ARG A 36 8.60 -10.14 -15.88
C ARG A 36 8.61 -8.78 -16.57
N ILE A 37 8.00 -7.80 -15.95
CA ILE A 37 7.96 -6.42 -16.43
C ILE A 37 8.92 -5.62 -15.58
N GLU A 38 10.04 -5.18 -16.15
CA GLU A 38 11.07 -4.43 -15.43
C GLU A 38 10.50 -3.18 -14.75
N VAL A 39 10.89 -2.95 -13.51
CA VAL A 39 10.55 -1.79 -12.70
C VAL A 39 11.83 -1.12 -12.23
N LYS A 40 12.06 0.12 -12.65
CA LYS A 40 13.12 0.97 -12.12
C LYS A 40 12.67 1.56 -10.80
N THR A 41 13.40 1.28 -9.77
CA THR A 41 13.03 1.65 -8.40
C THR A 41 14.24 2.10 -7.60
N LYS A 42 14.05 2.32 -6.33
CA LYS A 42 15.11 2.57 -5.36
C LYS A 42 14.99 1.55 -4.23
N GLU A 43 16.12 1.09 -3.75
CA GLU A 43 16.21 0.26 -2.55
C GLU A 43 16.70 1.10 -1.38
N TRP A 44 16.05 0.97 -0.23
CA TRP A 44 16.56 1.55 1.00
C TRP A 44 17.52 0.58 1.67
N VAL A 45 18.75 1.05 1.90
CA VAL A 45 19.83 0.27 2.50
C VAL A 45 20.19 0.87 3.84
N ILE A 46 20.26 0.03 4.87
CA ILE A 46 20.77 0.38 6.20
C ILE A 46 22.14 -0.24 6.35
N ASN A 47 23.20 0.59 6.38
CA ASN A 47 24.56 0.12 6.60
C ASN A 47 24.87 -0.07 8.07
N ASN A 48 24.42 0.87 8.91
CA ASN A 48 24.61 0.82 10.35
C ASN A 48 23.40 1.43 11.05
N PHE A 49 22.95 0.77 12.10
CA PHE A 49 21.89 1.28 12.96
C PHE A 49 22.03 0.75 14.37
N SER A 50 22.15 1.65 15.32
CA SER A 50 22.14 1.33 16.74
C SER A 50 21.44 2.39 17.57
N VAL A 51 20.77 1.96 18.62
CA VAL A 51 20.14 2.84 19.61
C VAL A 51 20.54 2.39 21.00
N LYS A 52 21.10 3.32 21.77
CA LYS A 52 21.46 3.08 23.18
C LYS A 52 20.67 4.01 24.07
N LEU A 53 20.00 3.44 25.06
CA LEU A 53 19.34 4.17 26.14
C LEU A 53 20.17 4.02 27.42
N ASN A 54 20.64 5.14 27.98
CA ASN A 54 21.52 5.16 29.16
C ASN A 54 22.74 4.21 29.03
N GLY A 55 23.31 4.16 27.80
CA GLY A 55 24.48 3.35 27.46
C GLY A 55 24.19 1.89 27.14
N LYS A 56 22.96 1.42 27.19
CA LYS A 56 22.57 0.04 26.85
C LYS A 56 21.78 0.00 25.53
N GLU A 57 22.12 -0.95 24.66
CA GLU A 57 21.37 -1.19 23.44
C GLU A 57 19.92 -1.58 23.73
N VAL A 58 19.01 -1.08 22.91
CA VAL A 58 17.56 -1.32 23.03
C VAL A 58 16.96 -1.73 21.69
N THR A 59 15.90 -2.55 21.76
CA THR A 59 15.11 -2.91 20.59
C THR A 59 14.49 -1.65 19.98
N SER A 60 14.71 -1.46 18.70
CA SER A 60 14.26 -0.26 17.97
C SER A 60 14.19 -0.52 16.47
N THR A 61 13.52 0.36 15.75
CA THR A 61 13.55 0.43 14.30
C THR A 61 13.83 1.85 13.84
N LEU A 62 14.51 1.95 12.71
CA LEU A 62 14.74 3.22 12.02
C LEU A 62 13.55 3.54 11.13
N ALA A 63 13.06 4.77 11.15
CA ALA A 63 12.09 5.22 10.15
C ALA A 63 12.75 5.22 8.77
N PRO A 64 12.05 4.76 7.72
CA PRO A 64 12.60 4.72 6.37
C PRO A 64 13.18 6.06 5.92
N TYR A 65 14.33 5.97 5.27
CA TYR A 65 15.11 7.06 4.65
C TYR A 65 15.75 8.04 5.65
N THR A 66 15.68 7.77 6.95
CA THR A 66 16.30 8.62 7.97
C THR A 66 17.73 8.22 8.24
N LYS A 67 18.57 9.19 8.62
CA LYS A 67 19.98 8.99 8.94
C LYS A 67 20.48 10.08 9.87
N GLY A 68 21.63 9.83 10.48
CA GLY A 68 22.35 10.81 11.28
C GLY A 68 22.81 10.20 12.60
N TYR A 69 23.54 11.02 13.35
CA TYR A 69 23.96 10.74 14.69
C TYR A 69 23.42 11.81 15.63
N VAL A 70 22.85 11.38 16.73
CA VAL A 70 22.45 12.25 17.82
C VAL A 70 22.69 11.58 19.16
N LYS A 71 23.17 12.35 20.12
CA LYS A 71 23.30 11.94 21.52
C LYS A 71 22.78 13.06 22.38
N GLY A 72 21.73 12.80 23.14
CA GLY A 72 21.09 13.82 23.92
C GLY A 72 20.14 13.30 24.97
N LYS A 73 19.54 14.21 25.70
CA LYS A 73 18.55 13.92 26.71
C LYS A 73 17.15 13.93 26.08
N VAL A 74 16.37 12.93 26.45
CA VAL A 74 14.94 12.87 26.14
C VAL A 74 14.23 14.13 26.66
N GLY A 75 13.44 14.78 25.80
CA GLY A 75 12.74 16.02 26.10
C GLY A 75 13.56 17.30 25.92
N ARG A 76 14.78 17.19 25.36
CA ARG A 76 15.64 18.33 25.00
C ARG A 76 16.12 18.22 23.55
N GLU A 77 17.27 17.62 23.33
CA GLU A 77 17.83 17.38 21.99
C GLU A 77 17.00 16.34 21.22
N ILE A 78 16.41 15.39 21.94
CA ILE A 78 15.62 14.30 21.37
C ILE A 78 14.17 14.43 21.86
N LEU A 79 13.26 14.74 20.94
CA LEU A 79 11.83 14.79 21.27
C LEU A 79 11.18 13.41 21.13
N THR A 80 10.23 13.14 22.02
CA THR A 80 9.55 11.84 22.06
C THR A 80 8.05 12.02 22.05
N PHE A 81 7.37 11.18 21.28
CA PHE A 81 5.93 11.20 21.11
C PHE A 81 5.35 9.80 21.24
N PRO A 82 4.22 9.62 21.90
CA PRO A 82 3.46 8.39 21.75
C PRO A 82 3.08 8.25 20.27
N PHE A 83 3.07 7.02 19.76
CA PHE A 83 2.61 6.77 18.39
C PHE A 83 1.15 7.25 18.25
N PRO A 84 0.82 8.05 17.23
CA PRO A 84 -0.52 8.60 17.08
C PRO A 84 -1.55 7.50 16.71
N ASP A 85 -2.82 7.81 16.89
CA ASP A 85 -3.96 6.96 16.54
C ASP A 85 -4.04 6.62 15.04
N HIS A 86 -3.41 7.45 14.18
CA HIS A 86 -3.31 7.22 12.74
C HIS A 86 -1.87 7.42 12.26
N PRO A 87 -1.29 6.47 11.49
CA PRO A 87 0.10 6.53 11.05
C PRO A 87 0.49 7.81 10.31
N PHE A 88 -0.42 8.37 9.51
CA PHE A 88 -0.13 9.58 8.72
C PHE A 88 0.04 10.85 9.55
N LYS A 89 -0.45 10.87 10.79
CA LYS A 89 -0.22 11.99 11.72
C LYS A 89 1.23 12.10 12.20
N VAL A 90 2.03 11.07 12.00
CA VAL A 90 3.47 11.11 12.35
C VAL A 90 4.18 12.29 11.67
N LYS A 91 3.75 12.67 10.47
CA LYS A 91 4.29 13.83 9.73
C LYS A 91 4.08 15.16 10.48
N ASP A 92 2.96 15.30 11.16
CA ASP A 92 2.63 16.52 11.91
C ASP A 92 3.55 16.65 13.12
N PHE A 93 3.75 15.56 13.86
CA PHE A 93 4.69 15.51 14.99
C PHE A 93 6.13 15.72 14.55
N TYR A 94 6.52 15.19 13.38
CA TYR A 94 7.83 15.42 12.79
C TYR A 94 8.04 16.91 12.50
N SER A 95 7.08 17.55 11.82
CA SER A 95 7.14 18.98 11.50
C SER A 95 7.19 19.82 12.76
N TYR A 96 6.40 19.49 13.77
CA TYR A 96 6.45 20.14 15.07
C TYR A 96 7.83 20.01 15.73
N ALA A 97 8.39 18.79 15.79
CA ALA A 97 9.69 18.56 16.41
C ALA A 97 10.81 19.37 15.74
N LEU A 98 10.80 19.44 14.40
CA LEU A 98 11.76 20.27 13.66
C LEU A 98 11.62 21.75 14.02
N SER A 99 10.40 22.26 14.19
CA SER A 99 10.15 23.65 14.59
C SER A 99 10.66 23.95 16.00
N GLN A 100 10.77 22.93 16.86
CA GLN A 100 11.33 23.03 18.20
C GLN A 100 12.85 22.85 18.24
N GLY A 101 13.51 22.65 17.10
CA GLY A 101 14.95 22.44 17.01
C GLY A 101 15.42 21.07 17.47
N ALA A 102 14.58 20.05 17.41
CA ALA A 102 14.95 18.67 17.73
C ALA A 102 16.08 18.17 16.82
N GLU A 103 17.05 17.48 17.39
CA GLU A 103 18.17 16.82 16.69
C GLU A 103 17.88 15.33 16.41
N GLY A 104 16.88 14.76 17.09
CA GLY A 104 16.37 13.41 16.89
C GLY A 104 14.93 13.28 17.36
N ILE A 105 14.21 12.28 16.83
CA ILE A 105 12.82 12.02 17.19
C ILE A 105 12.62 10.54 17.52
N ILE A 106 11.86 10.29 18.57
CA ILE A 106 11.46 8.95 18.97
C ILE A 106 9.93 8.89 19.04
N PHE A 107 9.34 7.98 18.26
CA PHE A 107 7.97 7.54 18.49
C PHE A 107 7.99 6.27 19.31
N TYR A 108 7.08 6.13 20.26
CA TYR A 108 6.99 4.93 21.08
C TYR A 108 5.57 4.40 21.17
N GLU A 109 5.46 3.07 21.20
CA GLU A 109 4.19 2.35 21.40
C GLU A 109 4.49 1.07 22.19
N GLU A 110 3.70 0.80 23.23
CA GLU A 110 3.96 -0.34 24.12
C GLU A 110 3.97 -1.68 23.35
N GLY A 111 5.07 -2.39 23.44
CA GLY A 111 5.24 -3.71 22.83
C GLY A 111 5.29 -3.76 21.31
N LYS A 112 5.36 -2.62 20.60
CA LYS A 112 5.42 -2.55 19.14
C LYS A 112 6.56 -1.66 18.64
N ILE A 113 7.12 -2.06 17.50
CA ILE A 113 7.99 -1.24 16.67
C ILE A 113 7.37 -1.09 15.28
N ARG A 114 7.63 0.05 14.63
CA ARG A 114 7.05 0.36 13.33
C ARG A 114 8.08 0.85 12.32
N ARG A 115 7.67 0.86 11.05
CA ARG A 115 8.34 1.62 9.99
C ARG A 115 7.31 2.51 9.31
N ILE A 116 7.38 3.81 9.56
CA ILE A 116 6.53 4.79 8.89
C ILE A 116 7.42 5.71 8.09
N ILE A 117 7.14 5.84 6.80
CA ILE A 117 7.88 6.70 5.88
C ILE A 117 7.76 8.15 6.31
N MET A 118 8.91 8.81 6.45
CA MET A 118 8.99 10.24 6.74
C MET A 118 9.25 11.02 5.46
N PRO A 119 8.64 12.19 5.30
CA PRO A 119 9.00 13.08 4.22
C PRO A 119 10.38 13.69 4.49
N ASP A 120 11.22 13.79 3.47
CA ASP A 120 12.52 14.49 3.42
C ASP A 120 13.22 14.68 4.78
N VAL A 121 13.84 13.64 5.27
CA VAL A 121 14.27 13.56 6.66
C VAL A 121 15.67 14.12 6.87
N LYS A 122 15.78 15.08 7.75
CA LYS A 122 17.04 15.77 8.09
C LYS A 122 17.71 15.26 9.36
N ILE A 123 16.95 14.52 10.19
CA ILE A 123 17.39 14.03 11.50
C ILE A 123 16.97 12.57 11.67
N PRO A 124 17.65 11.78 12.51
CA PRO A 124 17.24 10.40 12.76
C PRO A 124 15.88 10.36 13.47
N VAL A 125 15.00 9.49 12.95
CA VAL A 125 13.69 9.19 13.54
C VAL A 125 13.61 7.69 13.79
N ILE A 126 13.27 7.30 15.01
CA ILE A 126 13.19 5.89 15.42
C ILE A 126 11.88 5.56 16.10
N PHE A 127 11.58 4.26 16.17
CA PHE A 127 10.45 3.72 16.91
C PHE A 127 10.94 2.79 17.99
N LEU A 128 10.41 2.96 19.20
CA LEU A 128 10.70 2.12 20.37
C LEU A 128 9.45 1.41 20.89
N PRO A 129 9.58 0.18 21.43
CA PRO A 129 8.44 -0.54 22.00
C PRO A 129 8.08 -0.13 23.44
N PHE A 130 8.59 1.01 23.91
CA PHE A 130 8.34 1.56 25.23
C PHE A 130 8.69 3.06 25.29
N LYS A 131 8.16 3.77 26.25
CA LYS A 131 8.49 5.19 26.50
C LYS A 131 9.93 5.32 27.02
N PRO A 132 10.83 6.03 26.30
CA PRO A 132 12.20 6.22 26.75
C PRO A 132 12.32 7.32 27.80
N GLU A 133 13.31 7.17 28.69
CA GLU A 133 13.71 8.18 29.68
C GLU A 133 15.22 8.25 29.82
N GLY A 134 15.76 9.44 30.04
CA GLY A 134 17.20 9.63 30.26
C GLY A 134 17.95 10.07 29.01
N TYR A 135 19.12 9.49 28.77
CA TYR A 135 19.99 9.81 27.64
C TYR A 135 19.90 8.75 26.55
N VAL A 136 19.71 9.21 25.31
CA VAL A 136 19.66 8.34 24.13
C VAL A 136 20.81 8.70 23.20
N GLU A 137 21.40 7.67 22.61
CA GLU A 137 22.36 7.78 21.51
C GLU A 137 21.78 7.00 20.32
N ILE A 138 21.61 7.67 19.20
CA ILE A 138 21.11 7.10 17.94
C ILE A 138 22.20 7.27 16.90
N GLU A 139 22.59 6.17 16.29
CA GLU A 139 23.47 6.14 15.13
C GLU A 139 22.74 5.44 13.98
N ALA A 140 22.58 6.15 12.86
CA ALA A 140 21.90 5.63 11.70
C ALA A 140 22.61 6.04 10.42
N GLU A 141 23.09 5.06 9.68
CA GLU A 141 23.64 5.23 8.34
C GLU A 141 22.75 4.48 7.36
N SER A 142 21.97 5.23 6.63
CA SER A 142 21.07 4.68 5.59
C SER A 142 21.05 5.56 4.35
N PHE A 143 20.73 4.96 3.21
CA PHE A 143 20.61 5.68 1.94
C PHE A 143 19.69 4.95 0.97
N LEU A 144 19.19 5.70 0.00
CA LEU A 144 18.50 5.15 -1.17
C LEU A 144 19.51 4.92 -2.29
N ARG A 145 19.53 3.73 -2.87
CA ARG A 145 20.29 3.43 -4.09
C ARG A 145 19.33 3.08 -5.24
N ASP A 146 19.76 3.36 -6.45
CA ASP A 146 19.03 2.91 -7.63
C ASP A 146 19.02 1.38 -7.68
N SER A 147 17.88 0.81 -7.97
CA SER A 147 17.65 -0.62 -8.07
C SER A 147 16.70 -0.93 -9.22
N THR A 148 16.69 -2.18 -9.61
CA THR A 148 15.75 -2.72 -10.59
C THR A 148 15.06 -3.92 -9.97
N SER A 149 13.73 -3.91 -10.02
CA SER A 149 12.86 -5.03 -9.69
C SER A 149 12.00 -5.40 -10.89
N TYR A 150 10.93 -6.14 -10.70
CA TYR A 150 9.98 -6.43 -11.75
C TYR A 150 8.59 -6.71 -11.18
N ASN A 151 7.56 -6.32 -11.93
CA ASN A 151 6.23 -6.84 -11.72
C ASN A 151 6.15 -8.23 -12.34
N LEU A 152 5.48 -9.15 -11.69
CA LEU A 152 5.25 -10.49 -12.20
C LEU A 152 3.80 -10.60 -12.69
N GLU A 153 3.62 -10.62 -14.00
CA GLU A 153 2.32 -10.76 -14.65
C GLU A 153 2.11 -12.20 -15.11
N PHE A 154 0.95 -12.77 -14.81
CA PHE A 154 0.47 -14.05 -15.32
C PHE A 154 -0.76 -13.84 -16.19
N THR A 155 -0.79 -14.45 -17.36
CA THR A 155 -2.00 -14.59 -18.17
C THR A 155 -2.70 -15.87 -17.78
N ILE A 156 -3.82 -15.74 -17.07
CA ILE A 156 -4.64 -16.88 -16.65
C ILE A 156 -5.56 -17.31 -17.79
N LYS A 157 -6.07 -16.34 -18.54
CA LYS A 157 -6.86 -16.55 -19.74
C LYS A 157 -6.59 -15.42 -20.74
N GLU A 158 -6.39 -15.77 -22.00
CA GLU A 158 -6.27 -14.80 -23.10
C GLU A 158 -7.62 -14.15 -23.45
N GLY A 159 -7.58 -12.92 -23.91
CA GLY A 159 -8.74 -12.15 -24.37
C GLY A 159 -8.33 -10.90 -25.15
N ASP A 160 -9.30 -10.22 -25.76
CA ASP A 160 -9.07 -8.97 -26.48
C ASP A 160 -8.79 -7.81 -25.51
N ASP A 161 -9.34 -7.88 -24.31
CA ASP A 161 -9.08 -7.03 -23.18
C ASP A 161 -9.08 -7.86 -21.87
N TYR A 162 -8.61 -7.27 -20.77
CA TYR A 162 -8.30 -8.03 -19.57
C TYR A 162 -8.88 -7.41 -18.30
N ILE A 163 -9.48 -8.25 -17.47
CA ILE A 163 -9.64 -7.96 -16.05
C ILE A 163 -8.30 -8.25 -15.38
N LEU A 164 -7.74 -7.28 -14.65
CA LEU A 164 -6.51 -7.43 -13.91
C LEU A 164 -6.83 -7.57 -12.41
N LEU A 165 -6.30 -8.62 -11.80
CA LEU A 165 -6.34 -8.85 -10.36
C LEU A 165 -4.92 -8.75 -9.81
N GLY A 166 -4.67 -7.91 -8.81
CA GLY A 166 -3.30 -7.66 -8.34
C GLY A 166 -3.16 -7.40 -6.86
N ALA A 167 -1.92 -7.56 -6.38
CA ALA A 167 -1.45 -7.21 -5.05
C ALA A 167 0.04 -6.91 -5.10
N HIS A 168 0.55 -6.06 -4.21
CA HIS A 168 1.99 -5.85 -4.09
C HIS A 168 2.64 -6.90 -3.17
N VAL A 169 3.96 -7.02 -3.26
CA VAL A 169 4.72 -8.06 -2.54
C VAL A 169 5.73 -7.50 -1.54
N ASP A 170 6.21 -6.28 -1.77
CA ASP A 170 7.09 -5.60 -0.82
C ASP A 170 6.31 -5.19 0.43
N HIS A 171 6.99 -5.20 1.56
CA HIS A 171 6.36 -4.90 2.85
C HIS A 171 7.38 -4.51 3.91
N TRP A 172 6.91 -3.79 4.91
CA TRP A 172 7.69 -3.39 6.07
C TRP A 172 7.53 -4.37 7.22
N LEU A 173 8.64 -4.70 7.89
CA LEU A 173 8.68 -5.58 9.05
C LEU A 173 8.02 -6.94 8.77
N SER A 174 6.97 -7.31 9.53
CA SER A 174 6.27 -8.58 9.34
C SER A 174 5.37 -8.57 8.10
N GLY A 175 4.60 -7.50 7.88
CA GLY A 175 3.82 -7.27 6.67
C GLY A 175 2.89 -8.41 6.25
N PHE A 176 2.27 -9.12 7.22
CA PHE A 176 1.45 -10.27 6.88
C PHE A 176 0.16 -9.85 6.17
N HIS A 177 -0.59 -8.92 6.74
CA HIS A 177 -1.81 -8.40 6.12
C HIS A 177 -1.51 -7.29 5.10
N ASP A 178 -0.39 -6.60 5.27
CA ASP A 178 0.08 -5.58 4.38
C ASP A 178 1.47 -5.95 3.81
N ASN A 179 1.57 -6.82 2.75
CA ASN A 179 0.44 -7.25 1.92
C ASN A 179 0.51 -8.75 1.56
N LEU A 180 1.27 -9.57 2.30
CA LEU A 180 1.47 -11.01 1.97
C LEU A 180 0.14 -11.79 1.92
N PHE A 181 -0.82 -11.50 2.79
CA PHE A 181 -2.12 -12.17 2.84
C PHE A 181 -2.94 -11.92 1.56
N SER A 182 -2.86 -10.72 0.97
CA SER A 182 -3.53 -10.42 -0.29
C SER A 182 -3.08 -11.30 -1.44
N ILE A 183 -1.84 -11.81 -1.41
CA ILE A 183 -1.33 -12.79 -2.38
C ILE A 183 -2.17 -14.08 -2.31
N ASP A 184 -2.45 -14.58 -1.10
CA ASP A 184 -3.31 -15.76 -0.95
C ASP A 184 -4.73 -15.50 -1.45
N VAL A 185 -5.28 -14.30 -1.20
CA VAL A 185 -6.62 -13.94 -1.70
C VAL A 185 -6.62 -13.91 -3.23
N VAL A 186 -5.61 -13.30 -3.88
CA VAL A 186 -5.46 -13.32 -5.34
C VAL A 186 -5.48 -14.76 -5.86
N LEU A 187 -4.63 -15.64 -5.30
CA LEU A 187 -4.49 -17.01 -5.75
C LEU A 187 -5.75 -17.83 -5.54
N ASN A 188 -6.47 -17.64 -4.43
CA ASN A 188 -7.72 -18.34 -4.13
C ASN A 188 -8.93 -17.76 -4.89
N SER A 189 -8.80 -16.59 -5.49
CA SER A 189 -9.86 -15.93 -6.26
C SER A 189 -9.85 -16.30 -7.74
N LEU A 190 -8.87 -17.07 -8.20
CA LEU A 190 -8.80 -17.47 -9.61
C LEU A 190 -10.04 -18.30 -10.00
N THR A 191 -10.67 -17.90 -11.08
CA THR A 191 -11.89 -18.52 -11.61
C THR A 191 -11.95 -18.41 -13.12
N GLU A 192 -12.78 -19.20 -13.76
CA GLU A 192 -13.00 -19.15 -15.19
C GLU A 192 -13.81 -17.90 -15.55
N VAL A 193 -13.32 -17.11 -16.50
CA VAL A 193 -14.02 -16.02 -17.17
C VAL A 193 -14.22 -16.36 -18.65
N LYS A 194 -15.24 -15.82 -19.32
CA LYS A 194 -15.63 -16.24 -20.67
C LYS A 194 -15.42 -15.18 -21.73
N ASN A 195 -15.73 -13.93 -21.41
CA ASN A 195 -15.76 -12.84 -22.38
C ASN A 195 -14.46 -12.02 -22.39
N HIS A 196 -13.91 -11.74 -21.21
CA HIS A 196 -12.65 -11.04 -21.07
C HIS A 196 -11.50 -12.04 -20.86
N GLY A 197 -10.27 -11.58 -21.05
CA GLY A 197 -9.08 -12.22 -20.50
C GLY A 197 -8.96 -11.97 -19.00
N LEU A 198 -8.12 -12.75 -18.33
CA LEU A 198 -7.80 -12.58 -16.92
C LEU A 198 -6.29 -12.53 -16.73
N LYS A 199 -5.80 -11.46 -16.16
CA LYS A 199 -4.41 -11.32 -15.75
C LYS A 199 -4.29 -11.21 -14.23
N VAL A 200 -3.25 -11.82 -13.70
CA VAL A 200 -2.81 -11.64 -12.32
C VAL A 200 -1.50 -10.90 -12.33
N VAL A 201 -1.36 -9.88 -11.48
CA VAL A 201 -0.12 -9.13 -11.36
C VAL A 201 0.28 -9.03 -9.90
N PHE A 202 1.51 -9.45 -9.60
CA PHE A 202 2.18 -9.16 -8.35
C PHE A 202 3.11 -7.98 -8.58
N PHE A 203 2.77 -6.86 -7.94
CA PHE A 203 3.51 -5.60 -8.08
C PHE A 203 4.71 -5.56 -7.15
N SER A 204 5.79 -4.96 -7.62
CA SER A 204 6.96 -4.62 -6.84
C SER A 204 6.93 -3.15 -6.44
N SER A 205 7.63 -2.82 -5.35
CA SER A 205 7.96 -1.43 -4.98
C SER A 205 6.72 -0.52 -4.86
N GLU A 206 5.68 -1.01 -4.20
CA GLU A 206 4.52 -0.23 -3.80
C GLU A 206 4.88 0.69 -2.65
N GLU A 207 5.56 0.17 -1.63
CA GLU A 207 5.95 0.80 -0.38
C GLU A 207 7.20 1.70 -0.49
N GLY A 208 7.57 2.05 -1.70
CA GLY A 208 8.76 2.86 -1.96
C GLY A 208 8.62 4.33 -1.55
N PRO A 209 9.70 5.14 -1.71
CA PRO A 209 9.68 6.57 -1.42
C PRO A 209 8.66 7.33 -2.27
N LYS A 210 8.28 6.76 -3.40
CA LYS A 210 7.14 7.15 -4.20
C LYS A 210 6.20 5.97 -4.26
N CYS A 211 5.00 6.12 -3.70
CA CYS A 211 3.98 5.09 -3.73
C CYS A 211 3.83 4.50 -5.12
N CYS A 212 3.70 3.18 -5.12
CA CYS A 212 3.11 2.44 -6.22
C CYS A 212 3.99 2.43 -7.48
N THR A 213 5.32 2.49 -7.29
CA THR A 213 6.30 2.56 -8.41
C THR A 213 6.12 1.43 -9.40
N GLY A 214 5.82 0.21 -8.94
CA GLY A 214 5.57 -0.94 -9.79
C GLY A 214 4.35 -0.76 -10.68
N SER A 215 3.21 -0.46 -10.11
CA SER A 215 1.98 -0.28 -10.89
C SER A 215 2.03 0.96 -11.79
N LEU A 216 2.72 2.03 -11.39
CA LEU A 216 2.92 3.21 -12.25
C LEU A 216 3.66 2.85 -13.55
N GLN A 217 4.62 1.93 -13.50
CA GLN A 217 5.40 1.49 -14.66
C GLN A 217 4.79 0.29 -15.39
N HIS A 218 3.76 -0.33 -14.83
CA HIS A 218 3.06 -1.44 -15.47
C HIS A 218 2.28 -0.95 -16.71
N PRO A 219 2.32 -1.68 -17.85
CA PRO A 219 1.52 -1.37 -19.04
C PRO A 219 0.01 -1.37 -18.72
N LYS A 220 -0.73 -0.42 -19.30
CA LYS A 220 -2.18 -0.29 -19.08
C LYS A 220 -3.00 -0.64 -20.32
N ASP A 221 -2.35 -0.87 -21.46
CA ASP A 221 -3.04 -1.16 -22.71
C ASP A 221 -3.80 -2.49 -22.62
N GLY A 222 -5.04 -2.47 -23.10
CA GLY A 222 -5.91 -3.64 -23.05
C GLY A 222 -6.47 -3.99 -21.66
N ILE A 223 -6.24 -3.18 -20.63
CA ILE A 223 -6.87 -3.43 -19.32
C ILE A 223 -8.28 -2.85 -19.30
N PHE A 224 -9.27 -3.75 -19.15
CA PHE A 224 -10.68 -3.43 -19.01
C PHE A 224 -11.00 -2.88 -17.62
N THR A 225 -10.52 -3.54 -16.57
CA THR A 225 -10.75 -3.19 -15.16
C THR A 225 -9.58 -3.66 -14.32
N ALA A 226 -9.16 -2.89 -13.33
CA ALA A 226 -8.15 -3.30 -12.35
C ALA A 226 -8.76 -3.48 -10.95
N ILE A 227 -8.53 -4.65 -10.37
CA ILE A 227 -8.96 -5.03 -9.02
C ILE A 227 -7.70 -5.24 -8.19
N ILE A 228 -7.49 -4.41 -7.18
CA ILE A 228 -6.32 -4.47 -6.31
C ILE A 228 -6.74 -4.89 -4.90
N LEU A 229 -5.95 -5.77 -4.32
CA LEU A 229 -6.11 -6.25 -2.95
C LEU A 229 -4.92 -5.74 -2.13
N ASP A 230 -5.22 -5.00 -1.08
CA ASP A 230 -4.21 -4.30 -0.31
C ASP A 230 -4.62 -4.23 1.16
N ALA A 231 -3.67 -4.45 2.07
CA ALA A 231 -3.89 -4.30 3.51
C ALA A 231 -5.17 -5.01 4.02
N LEU A 232 -5.43 -6.23 3.57
CA LEU A 232 -6.62 -7.00 3.94
C LEU A 232 -6.49 -7.60 5.35
N TYR A 233 -7.46 -7.32 6.20
CA TYR A 233 -7.54 -7.78 7.59
C TYR A 233 -8.91 -8.42 7.87
N PRO A 234 -9.04 -9.47 8.73
CA PRO A 234 -10.28 -10.21 8.94
C PRO A 234 -11.37 -9.37 9.62
N SER A 235 -11.92 -8.42 8.87
CA SER A 235 -13.01 -7.54 9.26
C SER A 235 -13.78 -7.03 8.01
N ARG A 236 -14.61 -6.01 8.18
CA ARG A 236 -15.32 -5.39 7.07
C ARG A 236 -14.40 -4.54 6.21
N VAL A 237 -14.45 -4.74 4.90
CA VAL A 237 -13.59 -4.04 3.94
C VAL A 237 -14.09 -2.63 3.59
N VAL A 238 -13.15 -1.76 3.30
CA VAL A 238 -13.39 -0.53 2.57
C VAL A 238 -13.33 -0.83 1.07
N TYR A 239 -14.35 -0.39 0.34
CA TYR A 239 -14.45 -0.51 -1.10
C TYR A 239 -14.16 0.83 -1.74
N SER A 240 -12.91 1.06 -2.10
CA SER A 240 -12.43 2.30 -2.69
C SER A 240 -12.33 2.13 -4.20
N SER A 241 -13.18 2.80 -4.98
CA SER A 241 -13.26 2.56 -6.42
C SER A 241 -13.79 3.73 -7.23
N THR A 242 -13.60 3.64 -8.53
CA THR A 242 -14.34 4.48 -9.48
C THR A 242 -15.85 4.19 -9.38
N PRO A 243 -16.71 5.22 -9.49
CA PRO A 243 -18.16 5.08 -9.23
C PRO A 243 -18.91 4.09 -10.11
N ASP A 244 -18.41 3.78 -11.30
CA ASP A 244 -18.97 2.75 -12.17
C ASP A 244 -18.92 1.34 -11.61
N LEU A 245 -18.10 1.12 -10.57
CA LEU A 245 -17.97 -0.17 -9.88
C LEU A 245 -18.75 -0.23 -8.55
N TRP A 246 -19.37 0.84 -8.08
CA TRP A 246 -20.02 0.89 -6.75
C TRP A 246 -21.16 -0.11 -6.58
N ASP A 247 -21.88 -0.46 -7.66
CA ASP A 247 -22.95 -1.45 -7.62
C ASP A 247 -22.49 -2.86 -7.17
N PHE A 248 -21.17 -3.12 -7.21
CA PHE A 248 -20.61 -4.40 -6.82
C PHE A 248 -20.16 -4.45 -5.35
N ALA A 249 -20.16 -3.32 -4.64
CA ALA A 249 -19.69 -3.25 -3.26
C ALA A 249 -20.48 -4.19 -2.32
N GLY A 250 -21.78 -4.41 -2.59
CA GLY A 250 -22.61 -5.33 -1.82
C GLY A 250 -22.22 -6.82 -1.92
N LEU A 251 -21.23 -7.18 -2.75
CA LEU A 251 -20.68 -8.53 -2.79
C LEU A 251 -19.74 -8.84 -1.61
N PHE A 252 -19.31 -7.81 -0.89
CA PHE A 252 -18.27 -7.90 0.14
C PHE A 252 -18.85 -7.64 1.54
N PRO A 253 -18.18 -8.11 2.60
CA PRO A 253 -18.48 -7.70 3.98
C PRO A 253 -18.10 -6.21 4.16
N LEU A 254 -18.97 -5.33 3.75
CA LEU A 254 -18.69 -3.92 3.51
C LEU A 254 -18.69 -3.09 4.80
N LYS A 255 -17.66 -2.26 4.99
CA LYS A 255 -17.60 -1.18 5.98
C LYS A 255 -18.12 0.14 5.38
N ARG A 256 -17.60 0.53 4.22
CA ARG A 256 -18.02 1.71 3.46
C ARG A 256 -17.58 1.64 2.00
N ILE A 257 -18.20 2.47 1.19
CA ILE A 257 -17.77 2.78 -0.18
C ILE A 257 -17.13 4.17 -0.15
N GLU A 258 -16.09 4.36 -0.92
CA GLU A 258 -15.45 5.68 -1.08
C GLU A 258 -14.94 5.89 -2.51
N MET A 259 -14.63 7.13 -2.84
CA MET A 259 -13.93 7.50 -4.07
C MET A 259 -12.54 6.85 -4.09
N PRO A 260 -11.94 6.66 -5.28
CA PRO A 260 -10.63 6.01 -5.39
C PRO A 260 -9.61 6.74 -4.51
N THR A 261 -9.08 6.06 -3.51
CA THR A 261 -8.03 6.61 -2.66
C THR A 261 -6.75 6.83 -3.46
N PRO A 262 -5.98 7.91 -3.24
CA PRO A 262 -4.80 8.24 -4.05
C PRO A 262 -3.54 7.44 -3.70
N PHE A 263 -3.64 6.47 -2.83
CA PHE A 263 -2.59 5.52 -2.47
C PHE A 263 -3.04 4.11 -2.82
N SER A 264 -2.11 3.17 -2.97
CA SER A 264 -2.28 1.83 -3.51
C SER A 264 -2.29 1.74 -5.05
N ASP A 265 -1.95 0.58 -5.55
CA ASP A 265 -1.65 0.30 -6.96
C ASP A 265 -2.79 0.57 -7.95
N HIS A 266 -4.07 0.48 -7.50
CA HIS A 266 -5.23 0.75 -8.36
C HIS A 266 -5.24 2.18 -8.89
N PHE A 267 -4.67 3.14 -8.14
CA PHE A 267 -4.74 4.54 -8.52
C PHE A 267 -3.97 4.86 -9.79
N SER A 268 -2.92 4.09 -10.09
CA SER A 268 -2.20 4.20 -11.35
C SER A 268 -3.06 3.91 -12.59
N PHE A 269 -4.06 3.05 -12.44
CA PHE A 269 -5.06 2.73 -13.47
C PHE A 269 -6.17 3.78 -13.50
N VAL A 270 -6.64 4.24 -12.34
CA VAL A 270 -7.60 5.35 -12.23
C VAL A 270 -7.11 6.59 -12.98
N GLN A 271 -5.83 6.94 -12.84
CA GLN A 271 -5.22 8.08 -13.56
C GLN A 271 -5.22 7.93 -15.08
N LYS A 272 -5.37 6.71 -15.59
CA LYS A 272 -5.52 6.40 -17.03
C LYS A 272 -6.97 6.27 -17.47
N GLY A 273 -7.94 6.57 -16.60
CA GLY A 273 -9.36 6.47 -16.90
C GLY A 273 -9.89 5.04 -16.94
N ILE A 274 -9.13 4.07 -16.41
CA ILE A 274 -9.53 2.67 -16.33
C ILE A 274 -10.38 2.47 -15.07
N PRO A 275 -11.56 1.82 -15.17
CA PRO A 275 -12.36 1.42 -14.02
C PRO A 275 -11.53 0.61 -13.05
N SER A 276 -11.41 1.07 -11.81
CA SER A 276 -10.49 0.41 -10.88
C SER A 276 -10.98 0.49 -9.44
N LEU A 277 -10.62 -0.52 -8.67
CA LEU A 277 -10.90 -0.58 -7.24
C LEU A 277 -9.71 -1.10 -6.44
N VAL A 278 -9.65 -0.73 -5.18
CA VAL A 278 -8.89 -1.40 -4.15
C VAL A 278 -9.82 -1.81 -3.00
N LEU A 279 -9.59 -3.02 -2.50
CA LEU A 279 -10.17 -3.49 -1.24
C LEU A 279 -9.09 -3.41 -0.16
N TYR A 280 -9.41 -2.77 0.96
CA TYR A 280 -8.51 -2.69 2.11
C TYR A 280 -9.29 -2.62 3.44
N ASN A 281 -8.59 -2.67 4.57
CA ASN A 281 -9.22 -2.64 5.89
C ASN A 281 -8.58 -1.60 6.82
N ASP A 282 -9.36 -0.64 7.32
CA ASP A 282 -8.90 0.30 8.35
C ASP A 282 -8.55 -0.38 9.68
N ASP A 283 -9.13 -1.55 9.96
CA ASP A 283 -8.92 -2.26 11.21
C ASP A 283 -7.51 -2.86 11.31
N LEU A 284 -6.72 -2.78 10.23
CA LEU A 284 -5.29 -3.03 10.22
C LEU A 284 -4.48 -1.89 10.84
N ILE A 285 -4.99 -0.66 10.92
CA ILE A 285 -4.25 0.53 11.40
C ILE A 285 -3.49 0.27 12.71
N PRO A 286 -4.05 -0.43 13.72
CA PRO A 286 -3.30 -0.75 14.95
C PRO A 286 -2.03 -1.58 14.72
N TYR A 287 -1.93 -2.30 13.60
CA TYR A 287 -0.81 -3.19 13.26
C TYR A 287 -0.02 -2.74 12.04
N TYR A 288 -0.54 -1.75 11.30
CA TYR A 288 0.02 -1.23 10.05
C TYR A 288 1.52 -0.91 10.17
N HIS A 289 2.31 -1.45 9.27
CA HIS A 289 3.78 -1.30 9.22
C HIS A 289 4.48 -1.60 10.55
N SER A 290 4.04 -2.64 11.27
CA SER A 290 4.61 -3.04 12.55
C SER A 290 5.08 -4.49 12.57
N ASP A 291 5.90 -4.81 13.58
CA ASP A 291 6.29 -6.19 13.90
C ASP A 291 5.12 -7.05 14.43
N LYS A 292 3.94 -6.45 14.61
CA LYS A 292 2.71 -7.12 15.06
C LYS A 292 1.68 -7.31 13.95
N ASP A 293 2.00 -6.97 12.71
CA ASP A 293 1.21 -7.40 11.56
C ASP A 293 1.48 -8.89 11.27
N LEU A 294 0.86 -9.75 12.04
CA LEU A 294 1.07 -11.20 12.07
C LEU A 294 -0.24 -11.95 11.81
N PRO A 295 -0.17 -13.26 11.46
CA PRO A 295 -1.36 -14.08 11.24
C PRO A 295 -2.36 -14.01 12.40
N ASN A 296 -3.64 -13.93 12.06
CA ASN A 296 -4.77 -13.83 12.97
C ASN A 296 -5.63 -15.11 12.89
N PRO A 297 -6.22 -15.61 13.98
CA PRO A 297 -7.10 -16.77 13.94
C PRO A 297 -8.30 -16.66 12.99
N GLY A 298 -8.70 -15.43 12.62
CA GLY A 298 -9.78 -15.17 11.67
C GLY A 298 -9.41 -15.29 10.19
N ASP A 299 -8.12 -15.36 9.86
CA ASP A 299 -7.62 -15.24 8.48
C ASP A 299 -8.12 -16.34 7.54
N GLU A 300 -8.18 -17.59 7.95
CA GLU A 300 -8.64 -18.68 7.08
C GLU A 300 -10.12 -18.51 6.67
N LYS A 301 -10.95 -18.11 7.63
CA LYS A 301 -12.36 -17.83 7.35
C LYS A 301 -12.50 -16.63 6.43
N PHE A 302 -11.76 -15.56 6.72
CA PHE A 302 -11.78 -14.34 5.94
C PHE A 302 -11.21 -14.56 4.53
N LEU A 303 -10.14 -15.35 4.39
CA LEU A 303 -9.60 -15.76 3.08
C LEU A 303 -10.67 -16.39 2.20
N THR A 304 -11.43 -17.35 2.75
CA THR A 304 -12.52 -18.00 2.03
C THR A 304 -13.61 -16.99 1.64
N GLU A 305 -14.08 -16.19 2.58
CA GLU A 305 -15.16 -15.23 2.37
C GLU A 305 -14.79 -14.18 1.29
N ILE A 306 -13.61 -13.58 1.42
CA ILE A 306 -13.14 -12.55 0.48
C ILE A 306 -12.85 -13.13 -0.90
N SER A 307 -12.24 -14.31 -0.97
CA SER A 307 -11.94 -14.94 -2.24
C SER A 307 -13.22 -15.30 -3.02
N GLU A 308 -14.25 -15.79 -2.36
CA GLU A 308 -15.55 -16.04 -3.00
C GLU A 308 -16.21 -14.73 -3.46
N SER A 309 -16.13 -13.66 -2.69
CA SER A 309 -16.63 -12.33 -3.10
C SER A 309 -15.89 -11.81 -4.33
N VAL A 310 -14.57 -11.98 -4.40
CA VAL A 310 -13.76 -11.58 -5.58
C VAL A 310 -14.13 -12.45 -6.81
N LYS A 311 -14.31 -13.75 -6.65
CA LYS A 311 -14.79 -14.62 -7.75
C LYS A 311 -16.13 -14.15 -8.30
N LEU A 312 -17.08 -13.83 -7.42
CA LEU A 312 -18.39 -13.29 -7.83
C LEU A 312 -18.24 -11.94 -8.57
N LEU A 313 -17.34 -11.07 -8.12
CA LEU A 313 -17.03 -9.82 -8.81
C LEU A 313 -16.46 -10.10 -10.21
N LEU A 314 -15.48 -10.99 -10.34
CA LEU A 314 -14.91 -11.38 -11.64
C LEU A 314 -15.99 -11.89 -12.60
N HIS A 315 -16.88 -12.76 -12.15
CA HIS A 315 -17.99 -13.26 -12.97
C HIS A 315 -19.02 -12.18 -13.36
N LYS A 316 -19.21 -11.17 -12.53
CA LYS A 316 -20.11 -10.04 -12.87
C LYS A 316 -19.46 -9.09 -13.86
N LEU A 317 -18.19 -8.76 -13.67
CA LEU A 317 -17.42 -7.93 -14.59
C LEU A 317 -17.25 -8.59 -15.96
N ASP A 318 -17.03 -9.90 -15.99
CA ASP A 318 -16.92 -10.68 -17.25
C ASP A 318 -18.16 -10.56 -18.17
N LYS A 319 -19.30 -10.18 -17.63
CA LYS A 319 -20.56 -9.99 -18.39
C LYS A 319 -20.78 -8.58 -18.90
N LEU A 320 -19.91 -7.64 -18.55
CA LEU A 320 -20.06 -6.24 -18.90
C LEU A 320 -19.13 -5.86 -20.03
N SER A 321 -19.56 -4.87 -20.80
CA SER A 321 -18.71 -4.17 -21.77
C SER A 321 -18.22 -2.83 -21.21
N MET A 322 -17.23 -2.22 -21.85
CA MET A 322 -16.82 -0.86 -21.51
C MET A 322 -17.96 0.15 -21.70
N LYS A 323 -18.89 -0.12 -22.61
CA LYS A 323 -20.09 0.70 -22.79
C LYS A 323 -20.95 0.67 -21.51
N ASP A 324 -21.17 -0.51 -20.93
CA ASP A 324 -21.96 -0.63 -19.70
C ASP A 324 -21.32 0.13 -18.53
N LEU A 325 -19.98 0.05 -18.37
CA LEU A 325 -19.26 0.81 -17.36
C LEU A 325 -19.31 2.32 -17.61
N ASN A 326 -19.24 2.76 -18.88
CA ASN A 326 -19.38 4.16 -19.25
C ASN A 326 -20.78 4.70 -18.95
N GLU A 327 -21.83 3.92 -19.22
CA GLU A 327 -23.21 4.28 -18.87
C GLU A 327 -23.40 4.41 -17.35
N ARG A 328 -22.79 3.54 -16.56
CA ARG A 328 -22.78 3.65 -15.09
C ARG A 328 -22.05 4.90 -14.64
N MET A 329 -20.86 5.15 -15.19
CA MET A 329 -20.04 6.30 -14.84
C MET A 329 -20.73 7.63 -15.17
N SER A 330 -21.46 7.70 -16.30
CA SER A 330 -22.14 8.92 -16.77
C SER A 330 -23.16 9.49 -15.77
N LYS A 331 -23.65 8.66 -14.84
CA LYS A 331 -24.55 9.09 -13.76
C LYS A 331 -23.82 9.94 -12.70
N PHE A 332 -22.50 9.88 -12.64
CA PHE A 332 -21.66 10.57 -11.65
C PHE A 332 -20.78 11.65 -12.27
N GLY A 333 -20.38 11.51 -13.54
CA GLY A 333 -19.51 12.43 -14.25
C GLY A 333 -18.53 11.70 -15.18
N GLU A 334 -17.38 12.29 -15.41
CA GLU A 334 -16.27 11.68 -16.16
C GLU A 334 -15.28 10.98 -15.23
N ARG A 335 -14.57 9.94 -15.70
CA ARG A 335 -13.46 9.30 -14.96
C ARG A 335 -12.21 10.20 -14.93
N LYS A 336 -12.38 11.41 -14.43
CA LYS A 336 -11.30 12.35 -14.22
C LYS A 336 -11.34 12.79 -12.77
N PHE A 337 -10.26 12.53 -12.06
CA PHE A 337 -10.18 12.75 -10.63
C PHE A 337 -9.05 13.72 -10.29
N VAL A 338 -9.31 14.58 -9.31
CA VAL A 338 -8.33 15.47 -8.71
C VAL A 338 -7.99 14.93 -7.33
N VAL A 339 -6.69 14.93 -7.01
CA VAL A 339 -6.19 14.47 -5.71
C VAL A 339 -5.95 15.66 -4.80
N ASP A 340 -6.52 15.60 -3.61
CA ASP A 340 -6.11 16.41 -2.49
C ASP A 340 -5.03 15.66 -1.70
N TYR A 341 -3.78 16.01 -1.92
CA TYR A 341 -2.64 15.38 -1.25
C TYR A 341 -2.50 15.75 0.24
N VAL A 342 -3.22 16.77 0.70
CA VAL A 342 -3.22 17.13 2.13
C VAL A 342 -4.14 16.19 2.90
N ASN A 343 -5.36 16.00 2.40
CA ASN A 343 -6.36 15.15 3.03
C ASN A 343 -6.35 13.70 2.51
N LEU A 344 -5.50 13.39 1.54
CA LEU A 344 -5.40 12.08 0.87
C LEU A 344 -6.74 11.59 0.31
N THR A 345 -7.51 12.51 -0.28
CA THR A 345 -8.82 12.25 -0.87
C THR A 345 -8.84 12.59 -2.35
N THR A 346 -9.81 12.02 -3.06
CA THR A 346 -10.07 12.34 -4.45
C THR A 346 -11.47 12.91 -4.64
N SER A 347 -11.60 13.76 -5.64
CA SER A 347 -12.88 14.30 -6.09
C SER A 347 -12.91 14.33 -7.61
N PHE A 348 -14.11 14.52 -8.21
CA PHE A 348 -14.20 14.71 -9.64
C PHE A 348 -13.50 16.00 -10.07
N ALA A 349 -12.81 15.94 -11.21
CA ALA A 349 -12.32 17.14 -11.87
C ALA A 349 -13.52 17.98 -12.33
N ILE A 350 -13.55 19.25 -11.94
CA ILE A 350 -14.58 20.17 -12.40
C ILE A 350 -14.36 20.39 -13.89
N SER A 351 -15.35 20.02 -14.74
CA SER A 351 -15.25 20.30 -16.17
C SER A 351 -15.33 21.82 -16.38
N SER A 352 -14.40 22.37 -17.15
CA SER A 352 -14.37 23.81 -17.49
C SER A 352 -15.66 24.30 -18.18
N ASN A 353 -16.53 23.40 -18.61
CA ASN A 353 -17.81 23.70 -19.27
C ASN A 353 -18.97 23.92 -18.28
N SER A 354 -18.79 23.74 -16.98
CA SER A 354 -19.86 23.94 -15.98
C SER A 354 -19.86 25.34 -15.33
N LEU A 355 -18.97 26.23 -15.76
CA LEU A 355 -19.08 27.65 -15.43
C LEU A 355 -20.12 28.26 -16.34
N GLY A 356 -21.38 28.13 -15.96
CA GLY A 356 -22.50 28.92 -16.54
C GLY A 356 -22.14 30.42 -16.48
N PRO A 357 -22.81 31.26 -17.31
CA PRO A 357 -22.45 32.66 -17.47
C PRO A 357 -22.45 33.36 -16.10
N ARG A 358 -21.31 33.98 -15.74
CA ARG A 358 -21.24 34.85 -14.58
C ARG A 358 -22.36 35.89 -14.68
N LEU A 359 -23.33 35.79 -13.78
CA LEU A 359 -24.28 36.88 -13.56
C LEU A 359 -23.47 38.13 -13.27
N LYS A 360 -23.52 39.10 -14.20
CA LYS A 360 -23.04 40.45 -13.96
C LYS A 360 -23.93 41.03 -12.87
N SER A 361 -23.35 41.34 -11.73
CA SER A 361 -24.01 42.12 -10.72
C SER A 361 -24.33 43.52 -11.24
N PRO A 362 -25.45 44.11 -10.82
CA PRO A 362 -25.90 45.43 -11.29
C PRO A 362 -24.99 46.57 -10.86
#